data_68c7b4facd26df455249351044caced4
#
_entry.id   68c7b4facd26df455249351044caced4
#
_cell.length_a   1.000
_cell.length_b   1.000
_cell.length_c   1.000
_cell.angle_alpha   90.00
_cell.angle_beta   90.00
_cell.angle_gamma   90.00
#
_symmetry.space_group_name_H-M   'P 1'
#
loop_
_entity.id
_entity.type
_entity.pdbx_description
1 polymer ?
#
loop_
_entity_poly.entity_id
_entity_poly.type
_entity_poly.pdbx_seq_one_letter_code
_entity_poly.pdbx_strand_id
1 'polypeptide(L)'
;MMNTMQTALVAGLLAAVAVWAPATAAESMAQPVPDVSRIAPTPPMGWNSWNHFAEHVTDADIRSAADFLVTTGMRDAGYVYVNIDDTWQGKRDAHGVLHSNERFPDMQALSQYIHAQGLKFGIYSSPGARTCAGYEGSLDHEAEDARMYAAWGVDFLKYDLCSLREDMKKAKAEHPDDADVARNIMIDAYRKMGEALRATGRTIVYSLCQYGVDQPWTWGPSVGASMWRTTGDISDSYARMSKIGFGQAGLAAFAGAGHWNDPDMLEIGNGKMSEDEYRTHMSLWALLAAPLLAGNDLSQMGQTDRQILTNPDAIAIDQDSLGKQAERLYQDGELEVWRRPLSGGRAAVGVFNRGESPRDVSIKLARIGFPRGASLRDVWKQKDLGRRSRSFTDTVPKHGVTLLIVGSR
;
A
#
# COMPACT_ATOMS: atom_id res chain seq x y z
N MET A 1 36.32 -34.47 -97.25
CA MET A 1 37.48 -33.86 -96.50
C MET A 1 36.84 -33.00 -95.44
N MET A 2 37.39 -33.06 -94.26
CA MET A 2 37.11 -32.33 -93.05
C MET A 2 36.02 -32.95 -92.11
N ASN A 3 36.57 -33.58 -91.12
CA ASN A 3 35.91 -34.06 -89.87
C ASN A 3 35.51 -32.89 -89.01
N THR A 4 34.31 -32.96 -88.42
CA THR A 4 33.91 -32.18 -87.31
C THR A 4 33.59 -33.08 -86.12
N MET A 5 34.43 -33.00 -85.08
CA MET A 5 34.27 -33.65 -83.80
C MET A 5 33.10 -32.96 -82.98
N GLN A 6 32.16 -33.72 -82.59
CA GLN A 6 31.16 -33.29 -81.64
C GLN A 6 31.69 -33.58 -80.22
N THR A 7 31.73 -32.55 -79.39
CA THR A 7 32.06 -32.62 -77.98
C THR A 7 30.79 -32.72 -77.20
N ALA A 8 30.61 -33.80 -76.46
CA ALA A 8 29.47 -34.01 -75.56
C ALA A 8 29.72 -33.29 -74.21
N LEU A 9 28.79 -32.39 -73.77
CA LEU A 9 28.75 -31.82 -72.43
C LEU A 9 27.99 -32.78 -71.54
N VAL A 10 28.61 -33.25 -70.46
CA VAL A 10 27.99 -33.96 -69.36
C VAL A 10 27.52 -32.90 -68.31
N ALA A 11 26.24 -32.76 -68.13
CA ALA A 11 25.62 -31.95 -67.06
C ALA A 11 25.55 -32.76 -65.79
N GLY A 12 26.34 -32.45 -64.79
CA GLY A 12 26.25 -33.01 -63.45
C GLY A 12 25.14 -32.31 -62.63
N LEU A 13 24.11 -33.05 -62.24
CA LEU A 13 23.12 -32.63 -61.22
C LEU A 13 23.76 -32.70 -59.83
N LEU A 14 23.95 -31.53 -59.19
CA LEU A 14 24.21 -31.45 -57.75
C LEU A 14 22.90 -31.41 -57.01
N ALA A 15 22.59 -32.51 -56.30
CA ALA A 15 21.48 -32.54 -55.38
C ALA A 15 21.87 -31.85 -54.06
N ALA A 16 21.23 -30.72 -53.76
CA ALA A 16 21.39 -30.04 -52.49
C ALA A 16 20.54 -30.74 -51.43
N VAL A 17 21.21 -31.37 -50.49
CA VAL A 17 20.55 -31.95 -49.28
C VAL A 17 20.34 -30.79 -48.29
N ALA A 18 19.09 -30.38 -48.11
CA ALA A 18 18.71 -29.42 -47.08
C ALA A 18 18.74 -30.12 -45.71
N VAL A 19 19.71 -29.84 -44.88
CA VAL A 19 19.77 -30.27 -43.48
C VAL A 19 18.85 -29.35 -42.69
N TRP A 20 17.70 -29.90 -42.28
CA TRP A 20 16.84 -29.24 -41.31
C TRP A 20 17.51 -29.34 -39.94
N ALA A 21 17.99 -28.18 -39.42
CA ALA A 21 18.35 -28.04 -38.00
C ALA A 21 17.06 -27.99 -37.15
N PRO A 22 16.95 -28.74 -36.05
CA PRO A 22 15.83 -28.58 -35.16
C PRO A 22 15.88 -27.18 -34.52
N ALA A 23 14.75 -26.48 -34.57
CA ALA A 23 14.57 -25.22 -33.84
C ALA A 23 14.73 -25.53 -32.33
N THR A 24 15.83 -25.03 -31.78
CA THR A 24 15.99 -25.03 -30.31
C THR A 24 14.88 -24.17 -29.73
N ALA A 25 14.02 -24.80 -28.92
CA ALA A 25 13.05 -24.08 -28.10
C ALA A 25 13.82 -23.04 -27.29
N ALA A 26 13.55 -21.77 -27.55
CA ALA A 26 14.03 -20.68 -26.69
C ALA A 26 13.41 -20.93 -25.31
N GLU A 27 14.23 -21.35 -24.35
CA GLU A 27 13.86 -21.31 -22.95
C GLU A 27 13.43 -19.88 -22.66
N SER A 28 12.14 -19.70 -22.33
CA SER A 28 11.60 -18.48 -21.77
C SER A 28 12.39 -18.21 -20.49
N MET A 29 13.38 -17.35 -20.58
CA MET A 29 14.08 -16.84 -19.39
C MET A 29 13.04 -16.09 -18.59
N ALA A 30 12.52 -16.72 -17.53
CA ALA A 30 11.67 -16.06 -16.55
C ALA A 30 12.40 -14.80 -16.11
N GLN A 31 11.81 -13.64 -16.39
CA GLN A 31 12.34 -12.35 -15.94
C GLN A 31 12.53 -12.44 -14.41
N PRO A 32 13.67 -12.02 -13.87
CA PRO A 32 13.87 -12.04 -12.43
C PRO A 32 12.73 -11.25 -11.79
N VAL A 33 12.05 -11.87 -10.82
CA VAL A 33 11.00 -11.20 -10.04
C VAL A 33 11.61 -9.91 -9.49
N PRO A 34 11.05 -8.73 -9.79
CA PRO A 34 11.57 -7.49 -9.23
C PRO A 34 11.62 -7.62 -7.71
N ASP A 35 12.73 -7.21 -7.14
CA ASP A 35 12.88 -7.16 -5.69
C ASP A 35 11.86 -6.14 -5.15
N VAL A 36 10.74 -6.63 -4.62
CA VAL A 36 9.64 -5.78 -4.11
C VAL A 36 10.10 -4.85 -2.99
N SER A 37 11.22 -5.19 -2.31
CA SER A 37 11.85 -4.31 -1.33
C SER A 37 12.33 -2.98 -1.94
N ARG A 38 12.52 -2.93 -3.27
CA ARG A 38 12.86 -1.71 -4.01
C ARG A 38 11.66 -0.92 -4.48
N ILE A 39 10.47 -1.53 -4.53
CA ILE A 39 9.23 -0.88 -4.98
C ILE A 39 8.66 0.00 -3.86
N ALA A 40 8.57 -0.54 -2.66
CA ALA A 40 8.10 0.16 -1.46
C ALA A 40 9.07 -0.12 -0.29
N PRO A 41 10.29 0.46 -0.30
CA PRO A 41 11.31 0.20 0.71
C PRO A 41 10.89 0.64 2.12
N THR A 42 10.01 1.63 2.18
CA THR A 42 9.30 2.10 3.38
C THR A 42 7.80 2.12 3.10
N PRO A 43 6.93 2.21 4.12
CA PRO A 43 5.49 2.28 3.90
C PRO A 43 5.12 3.44 2.97
N PRO A 44 4.27 3.24 1.95
CA PRO A 44 3.83 4.32 1.07
C PRO A 44 3.12 5.44 1.82
N MET A 45 3.40 6.69 1.46
CA MET A 45 2.75 7.87 2.02
C MET A 45 2.09 8.67 0.90
N GLY A 46 0.86 9.12 1.14
CA GLY A 46 0.11 9.88 0.13
C GLY A 46 -1.29 10.26 0.58
N TRP A 47 -2.17 10.41 -0.40
CA TRP A 47 -3.57 10.74 -0.21
C TRP A 47 -4.42 9.87 -1.15
N ASN A 48 -5.67 9.58 -0.73
CA ASN A 48 -6.65 8.83 -1.51
C ASN A 48 -8.01 9.53 -1.45
N SER A 49 -8.73 9.53 -2.56
CA SER A 49 -9.95 10.32 -2.75
C SER A 49 -11.18 9.79 -2.00
N TRP A 50 -11.22 8.50 -1.60
CA TRP A 50 -12.47 7.84 -1.24
C TRP A 50 -13.17 8.43 -0.02
N ASN A 51 -12.45 8.57 1.11
CA ASN A 51 -13.09 8.90 2.39
C ASN A 51 -13.70 10.31 2.42
N HIS A 52 -13.25 11.20 1.53
CA HIS A 52 -13.84 12.53 1.39
C HIS A 52 -14.81 12.64 0.21
N PHE A 53 -14.37 12.28 -1.00
CA PHE A 53 -15.13 12.51 -2.23
C PHE A 53 -16.10 11.37 -2.58
N ALA A 54 -15.86 10.15 -2.10
CA ALA A 54 -16.61 8.95 -2.44
C ALA A 54 -16.76 8.83 -3.99
N GLU A 55 -17.99 8.66 -4.46
CA GLU A 55 -18.30 8.50 -5.89
C GLU A 55 -18.25 9.82 -6.70
N HIS A 56 -18.02 10.96 -6.06
CA HIS A 56 -18.16 12.28 -6.71
C HIS A 56 -16.83 12.88 -7.18
N VAL A 57 -15.71 12.20 -6.98
CA VAL A 57 -14.37 12.67 -7.35
C VAL A 57 -14.25 12.96 -8.85
N THR A 58 -13.54 14.04 -9.19
CA THR A 58 -13.27 14.50 -10.56
C THR A 58 -11.78 14.76 -10.79
N ASP A 59 -11.37 14.92 -12.07
CA ASP A 59 -10.00 15.34 -12.46
C ASP A 59 -9.58 16.65 -11.76
N ALA A 60 -10.50 17.60 -11.64
CA ALA A 60 -10.23 18.87 -10.97
C ALA A 60 -9.93 18.69 -9.47
N ASP A 61 -10.63 17.78 -8.79
CA ASP A 61 -10.41 17.48 -7.38
C ASP A 61 -9.04 16.83 -7.17
N ILE A 62 -8.65 15.94 -8.06
CA ILE A 62 -7.35 15.27 -8.01
C ILE A 62 -6.19 16.26 -8.24
N ARG A 63 -6.34 17.19 -9.20
CA ARG A 63 -5.36 18.28 -9.41
C ARG A 63 -5.28 19.16 -8.17
N SER A 64 -6.41 19.55 -7.61
CA SER A 64 -6.48 20.32 -6.39
C SER A 64 -5.80 19.62 -5.21
N ALA A 65 -6.03 18.32 -5.03
CA ALA A 65 -5.36 17.53 -4.00
C ALA A 65 -3.82 17.51 -4.20
N ALA A 66 -3.35 17.34 -5.45
CA ALA A 66 -1.93 17.42 -5.77
C ALA A 66 -1.34 18.80 -5.40
N ASP A 67 -2.03 19.88 -5.75
CA ASP A 67 -1.61 21.25 -5.40
C ASP A 67 -1.55 21.46 -3.89
N PHE A 68 -2.53 20.95 -3.15
CA PHE A 68 -2.54 21.04 -1.68
C PHE A 68 -1.42 20.22 -1.03
N LEU A 69 -1.10 19.05 -1.52
CA LEU A 69 0.06 18.28 -1.01
C LEU A 69 1.37 19.10 -1.12
N VAL A 70 1.52 19.84 -2.21
CA VAL A 70 2.69 20.73 -2.43
C VAL A 70 2.63 21.95 -1.52
N THR A 71 1.52 22.69 -1.56
CA THR A 71 1.41 24.01 -0.90
C THR A 71 1.33 23.92 0.62
N THR A 72 0.86 22.81 1.16
CA THR A 72 0.83 22.55 2.62
C THR A 72 2.14 21.97 3.15
N GLY A 73 3.09 21.59 2.27
CA GLY A 73 4.35 20.95 2.65
C GLY A 73 4.23 19.44 2.92
N MET A 74 3.08 18.84 2.70
CA MET A 74 2.90 17.39 2.89
C MET A 74 3.78 16.58 1.92
N ARG A 75 3.92 17.00 0.65
CA ARG A 75 4.86 16.38 -0.30
C ARG A 75 6.28 16.33 0.27
N ASP A 76 6.77 17.43 0.81
CA ASP A 76 8.13 17.54 1.35
C ASP A 76 8.29 16.73 2.66
N ALA A 77 7.17 16.46 3.36
CA ALA A 77 7.10 15.54 4.49
C ALA A 77 7.05 14.06 4.07
N GLY A 78 6.89 13.74 2.77
CA GLY A 78 6.92 12.39 2.23
C GLY A 78 5.60 11.87 1.65
N TYR A 79 4.50 12.62 1.71
CA TYR A 79 3.21 12.27 1.11
C TYR A 79 3.25 12.49 -0.40
N VAL A 80 3.72 11.49 -1.13
CA VAL A 80 3.99 11.63 -2.56
C VAL A 80 2.94 10.99 -3.48
N TYR A 81 2.13 10.04 -2.99
CA TYR A 81 1.11 9.41 -3.81
C TYR A 81 -0.19 10.20 -3.81
N VAL A 82 -0.76 10.43 -5.00
CA VAL A 82 -2.11 10.97 -5.23
C VAL A 82 -2.93 9.88 -5.88
N ASN A 83 -3.84 9.27 -5.12
CA ASN A 83 -4.57 8.10 -5.55
C ASN A 83 -6.04 8.46 -5.86
N ILE A 84 -6.47 8.18 -7.08
CA ILE A 84 -7.89 8.10 -7.42
C ILE A 84 -8.40 6.74 -6.95
N ASP A 85 -9.42 6.74 -6.10
CA ASP A 85 -10.13 5.51 -5.71
C ASP A 85 -11.14 5.08 -6.78
N ASP A 86 -12.16 4.30 -6.45
CA ASP A 86 -13.18 3.79 -7.35
C ASP A 86 -13.89 4.92 -8.15
N THR A 87 -14.56 4.56 -9.22
CA THR A 87 -15.47 5.41 -10.01
C THR A 87 -14.85 6.25 -11.14
N TRP A 88 -13.55 6.07 -11.47
CA TRP A 88 -12.95 6.71 -12.64
C TRP A 88 -13.26 5.97 -13.96
N GLN A 89 -13.59 4.69 -13.86
CA GLN A 89 -13.77 3.81 -15.02
C GLN A 89 -14.99 4.22 -15.85
N GLY A 90 -14.82 4.20 -17.16
CA GLY A 90 -15.88 4.28 -18.15
C GLY A 90 -16.28 2.91 -18.67
N LYS A 91 -16.40 2.77 -20.00
CA LYS A 91 -16.75 1.52 -20.67
C LYS A 91 -15.55 0.95 -21.42
N ARG A 92 -15.57 -0.36 -21.65
CA ARG A 92 -14.67 -1.00 -22.59
C ARG A 92 -15.17 -0.82 -24.01
N ASP A 93 -14.26 -0.57 -24.92
CA ASP A 93 -14.55 -0.50 -26.36
C ASP A 93 -14.71 -1.91 -26.98
N ALA A 94 -14.93 -1.95 -28.30
CA ALA A 94 -15.08 -3.22 -29.05
C ALA A 94 -13.79 -4.10 -29.05
N HIS A 95 -12.65 -3.56 -28.64
CA HIS A 95 -11.37 -4.25 -28.53
C HIS A 95 -11.06 -4.65 -27.07
N GLY A 96 -11.99 -4.38 -26.13
CA GLY A 96 -11.82 -4.67 -24.70
C GLY A 96 -11.00 -3.62 -23.95
N VAL A 97 -10.57 -2.53 -24.59
CA VAL A 97 -9.79 -1.46 -23.95
C VAL A 97 -10.71 -0.63 -23.06
N LEU A 98 -10.36 -0.51 -21.79
CA LEU A 98 -11.09 0.30 -20.82
C LEU A 98 -10.76 1.78 -21.04
N HIS A 99 -11.80 2.62 -21.10
CA HIS A 99 -11.67 4.07 -21.12
C HIS A 99 -12.06 4.66 -19.77
N SER A 100 -11.51 5.82 -19.44
CA SER A 100 -12.01 6.61 -18.31
C SER A 100 -13.36 7.25 -18.65
N ASN A 101 -14.14 7.63 -17.63
CA ASN A 101 -15.41 8.31 -17.82
C ASN A 101 -15.24 9.82 -18.02
N GLU A 102 -16.35 10.54 -18.23
CA GLU A 102 -16.37 11.98 -18.50
C GLU A 102 -15.78 12.85 -17.38
N ARG A 103 -15.74 12.35 -16.14
CA ARG A 103 -15.13 13.06 -15.00
C ARG A 103 -13.59 13.05 -15.05
N PHE A 104 -13.02 12.15 -15.84
CA PHE A 104 -11.59 11.98 -16.04
C PHE A 104 -11.27 11.92 -17.55
N PRO A 105 -11.38 13.02 -18.27
CA PRO A 105 -11.33 13.03 -19.73
C PRO A 105 -9.95 12.65 -20.30
N ASP A 106 -8.88 12.83 -19.54
CA ASP A 106 -7.51 12.51 -19.98
C ASP A 106 -6.63 12.08 -18.79
N MET A 107 -6.60 10.78 -18.53
CA MET A 107 -5.81 10.19 -17.45
C MET A 107 -4.29 10.36 -17.63
N GLN A 108 -3.82 10.41 -18.88
CA GLN A 108 -2.42 10.64 -19.18
C GLN A 108 -2.00 12.08 -18.84
N ALA A 109 -2.79 13.06 -19.25
CA ALA A 109 -2.54 14.46 -18.91
C ALA A 109 -2.64 14.71 -17.40
N LEU A 110 -3.55 14.03 -16.69
CA LEU A 110 -3.67 14.09 -15.23
C LEU A 110 -2.41 13.52 -14.56
N SER A 111 -1.95 12.35 -15.00
CA SER A 111 -0.72 11.74 -14.50
C SER A 111 0.51 12.65 -14.72
N GLN A 112 0.64 13.22 -15.92
CA GLN A 112 1.72 14.17 -16.23
C GLN A 112 1.69 15.40 -15.34
N TYR A 113 0.50 15.94 -15.04
CA TYR A 113 0.32 17.07 -14.13
C TYR A 113 0.82 16.74 -12.71
N ILE A 114 0.47 15.56 -12.20
CA ILE A 114 0.89 15.07 -10.90
C ILE A 114 2.41 14.87 -10.87
N HIS A 115 2.98 14.21 -11.88
CA HIS A 115 4.42 13.96 -11.98
C HIS A 115 5.23 15.25 -12.09
N ALA A 116 4.73 16.26 -12.80
CA ALA A 116 5.39 17.57 -12.92
C ALA A 116 5.58 18.27 -11.56
N GLN A 117 4.80 17.91 -10.56
CA GLN A 117 4.91 18.41 -9.19
C GLN A 117 5.81 17.54 -8.27
N GLY A 118 6.47 16.51 -8.83
CA GLY A 118 7.28 15.56 -8.07
C GLY A 118 6.45 14.58 -7.24
N LEU A 119 5.17 14.42 -7.57
CA LEU A 119 4.24 13.48 -6.97
C LEU A 119 4.11 12.20 -7.82
N LYS A 120 3.42 11.20 -7.34
CA LYS A 120 3.18 9.91 -7.98
C LYS A 120 1.68 9.68 -8.14
N PHE A 121 1.30 9.07 -9.25
CA PHE A 121 -0.09 8.87 -9.62
C PHE A 121 -0.57 7.46 -9.31
N GLY A 122 -1.67 7.33 -8.55
CA GLY A 122 -2.28 6.05 -8.22
C GLY A 122 -3.73 5.96 -8.70
N ILE A 123 -4.17 4.72 -8.95
CA ILE A 123 -5.52 4.40 -9.37
C ILE A 123 -6.07 3.18 -8.63
N TYR A 124 -7.32 2.85 -8.91
CA TYR A 124 -8.07 1.76 -8.34
C TYR A 124 -8.64 0.84 -9.42
N SER A 125 -8.73 -0.47 -9.14
CA SER A 125 -9.48 -1.44 -9.93
C SER A 125 -9.92 -2.64 -9.05
N SER A 126 -10.51 -3.68 -9.69
CA SER A 126 -10.99 -4.88 -9.03
C SER A 126 -10.68 -6.13 -9.86
N PRO A 127 -10.37 -7.28 -9.23
CA PRO A 127 -10.21 -8.58 -9.92
C PRO A 127 -11.52 -9.17 -10.44
N GLY A 128 -12.68 -8.66 -9.99
CA GLY A 128 -13.98 -9.11 -10.49
C GLY A 128 -14.42 -8.36 -11.75
N ALA A 129 -15.59 -8.72 -12.27
CA ALA A 129 -16.19 -8.06 -13.43
C ALA A 129 -16.56 -6.60 -13.11
N ARG A 130 -16.84 -6.28 -11.85
CA ARG A 130 -17.25 -4.95 -11.39
C ARG A 130 -16.45 -4.51 -10.18
N THR A 131 -16.20 -3.21 -10.10
CA THR A 131 -15.70 -2.54 -8.89
C THR A 131 -16.77 -2.52 -7.80
N CYS A 132 -16.40 -2.06 -6.60
CA CYS A 132 -17.35 -1.97 -5.49
C CYS A 132 -18.48 -0.97 -5.74
N ALA A 133 -18.23 0.11 -6.48
CA ALA A 133 -19.24 1.07 -6.93
C ALA A 133 -19.94 0.66 -8.24
N GLY A 134 -19.68 -0.53 -8.78
CA GLY A 134 -20.38 -1.10 -9.94
C GLY A 134 -19.78 -0.73 -11.30
N TYR A 135 -18.63 -0.09 -11.34
CA TYR A 135 -17.91 0.23 -12.58
C TYR A 135 -17.18 -1.00 -13.16
N GLU A 136 -16.56 -0.86 -14.34
CA GLU A 136 -15.83 -1.96 -14.98
C GLU A 136 -14.62 -2.40 -14.14
N GLY A 137 -14.54 -3.70 -13.83
CA GLY A 137 -13.36 -4.33 -13.22
C GLY A 137 -12.40 -4.89 -14.27
N SER A 138 -11.36 -5.58 -13.82
CA SER A 138 -10.28 -6.09 -14.69
C SER A 138 -10.41 -7.58 -15.04
N LEU A 139 -11.49 -8.26 -14.64
CA LEU A 139 -11.66 -9.70 -14.90
C LEU A 139 -11.47 -10.01 -16.39
N ASP A 140 -10.55 -10.94 -16.69
CA ASP A 140 -10.13 -11.36 -18.03
C ASP A 140 -9.51 -10.27 -18.93
N HIS A 141 -9.18 -9.11 -18.35
CA HIS A 141 -8.54 -7.97 -19.01
C HIS A 141 -7.27 -7.49 -18.29
N GLU A 142 -6.73 -8.27 -17.34
CA GLU A 142 -5.65 -7.83 -16.45
C GLU A 142 -4.41 -7.38 -17.24
N ALA A 143 -4.07 -8.08 -18.32
CA ALA A 143 -2.91 -7.76 -19.15
C ALA A 143 -3.08 -6.46 -19.96
N GLU A 144 -4.27 -6.23 -20.52
CA GLU A 144 -4.63 -5.01 -21.25
C GLU A 144 -4.64 -3.82 -20.30
N ASP A 145 -5.32 -3.96 -19.17
CA ASP A 145 -5.46 -2.91 -18.16
C ASP A 145 -4.08 -2.53 -17.60
N ALA A 146 -3.23 -3.51 -17.24
CA ALA A 146 -1.88 -3.23 -16.75
C ALA A 146 -1.02 -2.46 -17.77
N ARG A 147 -1.10 -2.80 -19.08
CA ARG A 147 -0.41 -2.04 -20.13
C ARG A 147 -0.93 -0.61 -20.23
N MET A 148 -2.23 -0.42 -20.16
CA MET A 148 -2.87 0.89 -20.15
C MET A 148 -2.43 1.73 -18.93
N TYR A 149 -2.45 1.15 -17.71
CA TYR A 149 -1.97 1.81 -16.51
C TYR A 149 -0.51 2.24 -16.64
N ALA A 150 0.34 1.37 -17.18
CA ALA A 150 1.73 1.71 -17.42
C ALA A 150 1.91 2.83 -18.45
N ALA A 151 1.10 2.84 -19.53
CA ALA A 151 1.11 3.89 -20.55
C ALA A 151 0.64 5.25 -19.99
N TRP A 152 -0.31 5.27 -19.07
CA TRP A 152 -0.72 6.48 -18.35
C TRP A 152 0.31 6.96 -17.33
N GLY A 153 1.28 6.12 -16.98
CA GLY A 153 2.28 6.48 -15.98
C GLY A 153 1.83 6.23 -14.54
N VAL A 154 0.96 5.25 -14.31
CA VAL A 154 0.52 4.86 -12.97
C VAL A 154 1.68 4.31 -12.14
N ASP A 155 1.75 4.73 -10.86
CA ASP A 155 2.78 4.34 -9.88
C ASP A 155 2.20 3.51 -8.73
N PHE A 156 0.87 3.47 -8.57
CA PHE A 156 0.19 2.77 -7.49
C PHE A 156 -1.15 2.21 -7.98
N LEU A 157 -1.42 0.94 -7.69
CA LEU A 157 -2.72 0.31 -7.96
C LEU A 157 -3.31 -0.24 -6.67
N LYS A 158 -4.47 0.29 -6.23
CA LYS A 158 -5.35 -0.35 -5.24
C LYS A 158 -6.25 -1.34 -5.97
N TYR A 159 -6.20 -2.62 -5.58
CA TYR A 159 -6.92 -3.69 -6.26
C TYR A 159 -7.87 -4.37 -5.27
N ASP A 160 -9.17 -4.13 -5.43
CA ASP A 160 -10.19 -4.38 -4.42
C ASP A 160 -11.08 -5.58 -4.76
N LEU A 161 -11.37 -6.42 -3.78
CA LEU A 161 -12.04 -7.71 -3.93
C LEU A 161 -13.42 -7.64 -4.58
N CYS A 162 -14.24 -6.65 -4.21
CA CYS A 162 -15.55 -6.29 -4.80
C CYS A 162 -16.39 -7.47 -5.31
N SER A 163 -16.76 -7.46 -6.62
CA SER A 163 -17.65 -8.46 -7.21
C SER A 163 -17.04 -9.86 -7.32
N LEU A 164 -15.72 -10.02 -7.21
CA LEU A 164 -15.10 -11.36 -7.17
C LEU A 164 -15.66 -12.22 -6.01
N ARG A 165 -16.19 -11.60 -4.95
CA ARG A 165 -16.87 -12.32 -3.85
C ARG A 165 -18.04 -13.16 -4.31
N GLU A 166 -18.73 -12.75 -5.37
CA GLU A 166 -19.84 -13.50 -5.95
C GLU A 166 -19.36 -14.76 -6.63
N ASP A 167 -18.24 -14.67 -7.38
CA ASP A 167 -17.60 -15.82 -8.04
C ASP A 167 -17.06 -16.80 -7.01
N MET A 168 -16.40 -16.31 -5.95
CA MET A 168 -15.92 -17.13 -4.83
C MET A 168 -17.08 -17.86 -4.13
N LYS A 169 -18.21 -17.17 -3.90
CA LYS A 169 -19.40 -17.75 -3.27
C LYS A 169 -20.04 -18.82 -4.16
N LYS A 170 -20.13 -18.57 -5.47
CA LYS A 170 -20.65 -19.52 -6.45
C LYS A 170 -19.80 -20.78 -6.51
N ALA A 171 -18.49 -20.63 -6.65
CA ALA A 171 -17.56 -21.76 -6.66
C ALA A 171 -17.63 -22.61 -5.40
N LYS A 172 -17.74 -21.97 -4.22
CA LYS A 172 -17.92 -22.70 -2.96
C LYS A 172 -19.24 -23.49 -2.89
N ALA A 173 -20.30 -23.00 -3.53
CA ALA A 173 -21.58 -23.71 -3.62
C ALA A 173 -21.52 -24.89 -4.61
N GLU A 174 -20.76 -24.75 -5.70
CA GLU A 174 -20.56 -25.79 -6.73
C GLU A 174 -19.58 -26.86 -6.27
N HIS A 175 -18.62 -26.52 -5.41
CA HIS A 175 -17.58 -27.42 -4.90
C HIS A 175 -17.55 -27.42 -3.35
N PRO A 176 -18.62 -27.92 -2.69
CA PRO A 176 -18.74 -27.83 -1.22
C PRO A 176 -17.68 -28.62 -0.46
N ASP A 177 -17.12 -29.64 -1.09
CA ASP A 177 -16.07 -30.54 -0.52
C ASP A 177 -14.65 -29.93 -0.66
N ASP A 178 -14.46 -28.88 -1.46
CA ASP A 178 -13.18 -28.16 -1.58
C ASP A 178 -13.21 -26.92 -0.66
N ALA A 179 -12.57 -27.06 0.50
CA ALA A 179 -12.48 -25.98 1.50
C ALA A 179 -11.72 -24.75 0.99
N ASP A 180 -10.80 -24.93 0.06
CA ASP A 180 -9.88 -23.91 -0.43
C ASP A 180 -10.30 -23.26 -1.76
N VAL A 181 -11.36 -23.76 -2.43
CA VAL A 181 -11.76 -23.30 -3.77
C VAL A 181 -11.91 -21.79 -3.85
N ALA A 182 -12.63 -21.16 -2.92
CA ALA A 182 -12.84 -19.72 -2.90
C ALA A 182 -11.55 -18.93 -2.68
N ARG A 183 -10.71 -19.41 -1.75
CA ARG A 183 -9.39 -18.83 -1.47
C ARG A 183 -8.48 -18.91 -2.70
N ASN A 184 -8.45 -20.05 -3.38
CA ASN A 184 -7.63 -20.26 -4.57
C ASN A 184 -8.05 -19.33 -5.72
N ILE A 185 -9.36 -19.18 -5.97
CA ILE A 185 -9.89 -18.24 -6.97
C ILE A 185 -9.41 -16.80 -6.64
N MET A 186 -9.51 -16.39 -5.39
CA MET A 186 -9.07 -15.05 -4.98
C MET A 186 -7.57 -14.88 -5.21
N ILE A 187 -6.73 -15.78 -4.73
CA ILE A 187 -5.27 -15.70 -4.88
C ILE A 187 -4.87 -15.69 -6.37
N ASP A 188 -5.51 -16.50 -7.20
CA ASP A 188 -5.24 -16.57 -8.63
C ASP A 188 -5.62 -15.27 -9.35
N ALA A 189 -6.75 -14.65 -9.00
CA ALA A 189 -7.17 -13.38 -9.55
C ALA A 189 -6.18 -12.23 -9.20
N TYR A 190 -5.71 -12.17 -7.95
CA TYR A 190 -4.67 -11.23 -7.56
C TYR A 190 -3.32 -11.52 -8.22
N ARG A 191 -2.97 -12.80 -8.41
CA ARG A 191 -1.74 -13.21 -9.10
C ARG A 191 -1.73 -12.77 -10.56
N LYS A 192 -2.84 -12.95 -11.30
CA LYS A 192 -2.96 -12.51 -12.71
C LYS A 192 -2.63 -11.04 -12.87
N MET A 193 -3.20 -10.16 -12.05
CA MET A 193 -2.89 -8.73 -12.10
C MET A 193 -1.44 -8.46 -11.68
N GLY A 194 -0.92 -9.08 -10.62
CA GLY A 194 0.47 -8.93 -10.20
C GLY A 194 1.48 -9.33 -11.29
N GLU A 195 1.20 -10.39 -12.05
CA GLU A 195 2.00 -10.82 -13.21
C GLU A 195 1.88 -9.83 -14.37
N ALA A 196 0.67 -9.35 -14.65
CA ALA A 196 0.41 -8.36 -15.69
C ALA A 196 1.14 -7.04 -15.41
N LEU A 197 1.09 -6.53 -14.17
CA LEU A 197 1.82 -5.33 -13.77
C LEU A 197 3.34 -5.49 -13.96
N ARG A 198 3.91 -6.63 -13.52
CA ARG A 198 5.34 -6.92 -13.71
C ARG A 198 5.74 -6.98 -15.19
N ALA A 199 4.88 -7.56 -16.03
CA ALA A 199 5.13 -7.69 -17.47
C ALA A 199 5.23 -6.34 -18.19
N THR A 200 4.69 -5.25 -17.63
CA THR A 200 4.83 -3.90 -18.18
C THR A 200 6.22 -3.32 -18.04
N GLY A 201 7.05 -3.83 -17.13
CA GLY A 201 8.35 -3.27 -16.76
C GLY A 201 8.30 -1.96 -15.97
N ARG A 202 7.10 -1.40 -15.70
CA ARG A 202 6.94 -0.21 -14.86
C ARG A 202 6.91 -0.60 -13.38
N THR A 203 7.56 0.20 -12.53
CA THR A 203 7.48 0.06 -11.08
C THR A 203 6.14 0.61 -10.59
N ILE A 204 5.25 -0.28 -10.15
CA ILE A 204 3.92 0.06 -9.64
C ILE A 204 3.77 -0.57 -8.25
N VAL A 205 3.42 0.23 -7.24
CA VAL A 205 3.04 -0.28 -5.92
C VAL A 205 1.72 -1.04 -6.06
N TYR A 206 1.73 -2.33 -5.74
CA TYR A 206 0.54 -3.16 -5.82
C TYR A 206 -0.05 -3.37 -4.42
N SER A 207 -1.21 -2.76 -4.20
CA SER A 207 -1.95 -2.74 -2.94
C SER A 207 -3.18 -3.65 -3.03
N LEU A 208 -3.22 -4.69 -2.20
CA LEU A 208 -4.36 -5.61 -2.13
C LEU A 208 -5.40 -5.08 -1.16
N CYS A 209 -6.66 -4.95 -1.60
CA CYS A 209 -7.78 -4.52 -0.77
C CYS A 209 -8.83 -5.63 -0.67
N GLN A 210 -8.53 -6.67 0.10
CA GLN A 210 -9.42 -7.82 0.32
C GLN A 210 -9.88 -7.93 1.78
N TYR A 211 -9.75 -6.87 2.56
CA TYR A 211 -10.34 -6.70 3.90
C TYR A 211 -9.85 -7.71 4.96
N GLY A 212 -8.67 -8.29 4.79
CA GLY A 212 -8.12 -9.33 5.67
C GLY A 212 -8.70 -10.73 5.42
N VAL A 213 -9.56 -10.90 4.39
CA VAL A 213 -10.12 -12.21 4.03
C VAL A 213 -8.99 -13.17 3.67
N ASP A 214 -9.04 -14.38 4.27
CA ASP A 214 -8.05 -15.45 4.07
C ASP A 214 -6.60 -15.02 4.34
N GLN A 215 -6.40 -14.09 5.31
CA GLN A 215 -5.09 -13.72 5.83
C GLN A 215 -4.08 -13.33 4.74
N PRO A 216 -4.28 -12.22 4.02
CA PRO A 216 -3.46 -11.80 2.88
C PRO A 216 -1.98 -11.63 3.21
N TRP A 217 -1.65 -11.36 4.45
CA TRP A 217 -0.26 -11.30 4.92
C TRP A 217 0.49 -12.63 4.76
N THR A 218 -0.21 -13.77 4.61
CA THR A 218 0.42 -15.08 4.41
C THR A 218 0.72 -15.39 2.94
N TRP A 219 0.04 -14.76 1.99
CA TRP A 219 0.17 -15.05 0.55
C TRP A 219 0.42 -13.81 -0.34
N GLY A 220 0.12 -12.61 0.14
CA GLY A 220 0.28 -11.35 -0.61
C GLY A 220 1.65 -11.19 -1.28
N PRO A 221 2.78 -11.50 -0.60
CA PRO A 221 4.10 -11.47 -1.24
C PRO A 221 4.20 -12.36 -2.48
N SER A 222 3.55 -13.53 -2.48
CA SER A 222 3.62 -14.51 -3.59
C SER A 222 2.93 -14.04 -4.86
N VAL A 223 2.01 -13.08 -4.76
CA VAL A 223 1.35 -12.46 -5.92
C VAL A 223 1.99 -11.13 -6.34
N GLY A 224 3.09 -10.75 -5.68
CA GLY A 224 3.84 -9.53 -6.00
C GLY A 224 3.31 -8.26 -5.32
N ALA A 225 2.50 -8.40 -4.27
CA ALA A 225 1.95 -7.27 -3.53
C ALA A 225 3.02 -6.57 -2.68
N SER A 226 2.95 -5.24 -2.62
CA SER A 226 3.76 -4.40 -1.75
C SER A 226 3.08 -4.08 -0.42
N MET A 227 1.76 -4.19 -0.36
CA MET A 227 0.95 -3.96 0.83
C MET A 227 -0.41 -4.65 0.70
N TRP A 228 -1.09 -4.85 1.82
CA TRP A 228 -2.40 -5.52 1.87
C TRP A 228 -3.23 -5.06 3.05
N ARG A 229 -4.51 -4.82 2.81
CA ARG A 229 -5.50 -4.50 3.82
C ARG A 229 -5.67 -5.68 4.77
N THR A 230 -5.59 -5.41 6.05
CA THR A 230 -5.67 -6.42 7.11
C THR A 230 -7.06 -6.52 7.73
N THR A 231 -7.91 -5.50 7.52
CA THR A 231 -9.25 -5.38 8.09
C THR A 231 -10.23 -4.75 7.10
N GLY A 232 -11.53 -4.79 7.44
CA GLY A 232 -12.55 -3.99 6.76
C GLY A 232 -12.35 -2.49 6.98
N ASP A 233 -13.07 -1.68 6.20
CA ASP A 233 -12.85 -0.23 6.06
C ASP A 233 -12.90 0.53 7.38
N ILE A 234 -12.04 1.54 7.47
CA ILE A 234 -12.01 2.52 8.54
C ILE A 234 -13.14 3.56 8.36
N SER A 235 -13.46 4.26 9.40
CA SER A 235 -14.28 5.45 9.37
C SER A 235 -13.83 6.40 10.46
N ASP A 236 -14.12 7.69 10.31
CA ASP A 236 -13.74 8.74 11.26
C ASP A 236 -14.52 8.59 12.58
N SER A 237 -14.10 7.63 13.38
CA SER A 237 -14.56 7.41 14.74
C SER A 237 -13.50 6.66 15.56
N TYR A 238 -13.32 7.05 16.81
CA TYR A 238 -12.37 6.39 17.71
C TYR A 238 -12.65 4.89 17.86
N ALA A 239 -13.92 4.51 17.99
CA ALA A 239 -14.32 3.11 18.14
C ALA A 239 -13.87 2.25 16.93
N ARG A 240 -14.02 2.77 15.70
CA ARG A 240 -13.60 2.04 14.50
C ARG A 240 -12.08 2.05 14.34
N MET A 241 -11.45 3.21 14.45
CA MET A 241 -9.99 3.38 14.36
C MET A 241 -9.28 2.50 15.41
N SER A 242 -9.69 2.56 16.68
CA SER A 242 -9.06 1.79 17.75
C SER A 242 -9.25 0.28 17.58
N LYS A 243 -10.43 -0.18 17.13
CA LYS A 243 -10.66 -1.60 16.80
C LYS A 243 -9.71 -2.10 15.73
N ILE A 244 -9.53 -1.32 14.67
CA ILE A 244 -8.65 -1.67 13.54
C ILE A 244 -7.19 -1.63 13.98
N GLY A 245 -6.73 -0.51 14.52
CA GLY A 245 -5.31 -0.28 14.82
C GLY A 245 -4.78 -1.21 15.92
N PHE A 246 -5.46 -1.31 17.08
CA PHE A 246 -5.05 -2.23 18.13
C PHE A 246 -5.25 -3.71 17.75
N GLY A 247 -6.14 -3.98 16.80
CA GLY A 247 -6.33 -5.30 16.20
C GLY A 247 -5.15 -5.82 15.38
N GLN A 248 -4.16 -4.97 15.06
CA GLN A 248 -2.94 -5.36 14.35
C GLN A 248 -1.94 -6.13 15.22
N ALA A 249 -2.22 -6.30 16.51
CA ALA A 249 -1.36 -7.08 17.40
C ALA A 249 -1.18 -8.52 16.86
N GLY A 250 0.07 -8.96 16.77
CA GLY A 250 0.42 -10.29 16.25
C GLY A 250 0.76 -10.33 14.75
N LEU A 251 0.60 -9.23 14.00
CA LEU A 251 0.92 -9.19 12.57
C LEU A 251 2.35 -8.71 12.25
N ALA A 252 3.15 -8.37 13.25
CA ALA A 252 4.49 -7.81 13.06
C ALA A 252 5.44 -8.70 12.26
N ALA A 253 5.27 -10.03 12.34
CA ALA A 253 6.11 -10.98 11.60
C ALA A 253 5.92 -10.93 10.07
N PHE A 254 4.82 -10.35 9.61
CA PHE A 254 4.43 -10.30 8.20
C PHE A 254 4.77 -8.96 7.53
N ALA A 255 5.19 -7.95 8.30
CA ALA A 255 5.60 -6.65 7.78
C ALA A 255 7.12 -6.55 7.65
N GLY A 256 7.59 -5.86 6.61
CA GLY A 256 9.00 -5.62 6.32
C GLY A 256 9.18 -4.80 5.06
N ALA A 257 10.43 -4.46 4.72
CA ALA A 257 10.73 -3.69 3.51
C ALA A 257 10.08 -4.32 2.26
N GLY A 258 9.26 -3.56 1.56
CA GLY A 258 8.48 -4.00 0.40
C GLY A 258 7.18 -4.74 0.72
N HIS A 259 6.87 -4.99 1.99
CA HIS A 259 5.72 -5.79 2.41
C HIS A 259 5.07 -5.18 3.65
N TRP A 260 3.96 -4.45 3.50
CA TRP A 260 3.36 -3.67 4.56
C TRP A 260 1.94 -4.11 4.90
N ASN A 261 1.67 -4.33 6.18
CA ASN A 261 0.31 -4.47 6.69
C ASN A 261 -0.39 -3.12 6.61
N ASP A 262 -1.56 -3.09 6.01
CA ASP A 262 -2.35 -1.88 5.79
C ASP A 262 -3.62 -1.92 6.65
N PRO A 263 -3.68 -1.17 7.75
CA PRO A 263 -4.89 -1.05 8.57
C PRO A 263 -5.91 -0.05 8.01
N ASP A 264 -5.73 0.44 6.79
CA ASP A 264 -6.49 1.45 6.06
C ASP A 264 -5.98 2.89 6.26
N MET A 265 -6.68 3.83 5.63
CA MET A 265 -6.30 5.25 5.53
C MET A 265 -6.29 5.98 6.87
N LEU A 266 -5.67 7.15 6.86
CA LEU A 266 -5.73 8.11 7.96
C LEU A 266 -6.99 8.97 7.86
N GLU A 267 -7.78 9.01 8.92
CA GLU A 267 -9.00 9.82 9.06
C GLU A 267 -8.74 11.22 9.65
N ILE A 268 -7.48 11.60 9.80
CA ILE A 268 -7.08 12.85 10.46
C ILE A 268 -7.54 14.05 9.62
N GLY A 269 -8.33 14.92 10.24
CA GLY A 269 -8.92 16.10 9.58
C GLY A 269 -10.34 15.88 9.03
N ASN A 270 -10.95 14.70 9.19
CA ASN A 270 -12.35 14.46 8.83
C ASN A 270 -13.35 14.98 9.88
N GLY A 271 -12.88 15.39 11.06
CA GLY A 271 -13.61 16.25 12.00
C GLY A 271 -14.49 15.57 13.03
N LYS A 272 -14.53 14.21 13.13
CA LYS A 272 -15.36 13.49 14.10
C LYS A 272 -14.58 12.96 15.31
N MET A 273 -13.26 12.91 15.24
CA MET A 273 -12.40 12.54 16.36
C MET A 273 -11.75 13.78 16.97
N SER A 274 -11.43 13.72 18.27
CA SER A 274 -10.68 14.75 18.97
C SER A 274 -9.21 14.79 18.54
N GLU A 275 -8.50 15.86 18.89
CA GLU A 275 -7.07 16.00 18.62
C GLU A 275 -6.24 14.86 19.25
N ASP A 276 -6.57 14.44 20.50
CA ASP A 276 -5.90 13.33 21.18
C ASP A 276 -6.16 12.00 20.48
N GLU A 277 -7.37 11.78 19.95
CA GLU A 277 -7.72 10.60 19.17
C GLU A 277 -6.99 10.59 17.81
N TYR A 278 -6.85 11.74 17.13
CA TYR A 278 -6.05 11.85 15.91
C TYR A 278 -4.55 11.64 16.16
N ARG A 279 -4.02 12.12 17.28
CA ARG A 279 -2.63 11.80 17.69
C ARG A 279 -2.46 10.31 17.98
N THR A 280 -3.45 9.69 18.62
CA THR A 280 -3.47 8.24 18.83
C THR A 280 -3.47 7.48 17.50
N HIS A 281 -4.30 7.90 16.55
CA HIS A 281 -4.37 7.34 15.20
C HIS A 281 -2.99 7.39 14.52
N MET A 282 -2.40 8.60 14.38
CA MET A 282 -1.08 8.77 13.76
C MET A 282 0.02 7.98 14.48
N SER A 283 0.00 7.97 15.81
CA SER A 283 0.99 7.24 16.61
C SER A 283 0.92 5.73 16.37
N LEU A 284 -0.29 5.20 16.29
CA LEU A 284 -0.50 3.78 16.10
C LEU A 284 -0.10 3.36 14.68
N TRP A 285 -0.49 4.10 13.63
CA TRP A 285 -0.06 3.85 12.26
C TRP A 285 1.46 3.95 12.12
N ALA A 286 2.09 4.97 12.69
CA ALA A 286 3.55 5.11 12.68
C ALA A 286 4.26 3.94 13.39
N LEU A 287 3.74 3.47 14.51
CA LEU A 287 4.28 2.29 15.21
C LEU A 287 4.09 1.01 14.39
N LEU A 288 2.96 0.89 13.69
CA LEU A 288 2.64 -0.26 12.85
C LEU A 288 3.46 -0.34 11.55
N ALA A 289 4.25 0.68 11.21
CA ALA A 289 4.85 0.82 9.87
C ALA A 289 3.78 0.69 8.79
N ALA A 290 2.64 1.32 9.01
CA ALA A 290 1.50 1.26 8.12
C ALA A 290 1.62 2.29 6.99
N PRO A 291 1.08 2.04 5.79
CA PRO A 291 0.94 3.09 4.79
C PRO A 291 0.24 4.32 5.38
N LEU A 292 0.83 5.50 5.21
CA LEU A 292 0.24 6.77 5.67
C LEU A 292 -0.51 7.43 4.49
N LEU A 293 -1.72 6.97 4.23
CA LEU A 293 -2.59 7.50 3.17
C LEU A 293 -3.68 8.37 3.80
N ALA A 294 -3.56 9.70 3.68
CA ALA A 294 -4.57 10.63 4.17
C ALA A 294 -5.87 10.51 3.34
N GLY A 295 -7.03 10.59 3.99
CA GLY A 295 -8.34 10.47 3.37
C GLY A 295 -9.24 11.70 3.57
N ASN A 296 -8.69 12.81 4.03
CA ASN A 296 -9.44 14.03 4.34
C ASN A 296 -9.53 15.01 3.16
N ASP A 297 -10.39 16.02 3.31
CA ASP A 297 -10.40 17.19 2.45
C ASP A 297 -9.16 18.06 2.73
N LEU A 298 -8.17 17.99 1.84
CA LEU A 298 -6.94 18.77 1.97
C LEU A 298 -7.20 20.29 1.88
N SER A 299 -8.29 20.70 1.20
CA SER A 299 -8.64 22.13 1.04
C SER A 299 -9.16 22.75 2.34
N GLN A 300 -9.71 21.94 3.23
CA GLN A 300 -10.26 22.37 4.52
C GLN A 300 -9.40 21.95 5.72
N MET A 301 -8.22 21.40 5.46
CA MET A 301 -7.33 20.88 6.49
C MET A 301 -6.87 21.97 7.47
N GLY A 302 -7.22 21.80 8.75
CA GLY A 302 -6.83 22.71 9.82
C GLY A 302 -5.32 22.69 10.12
N GLN A 303 -4.84 23.71 10.84
CA GLN A 303 -3.44 23.78 11.24
C GLN A 303 -3.02 22.59 12.12
N THR A 304 -3.88 22.20 13.05
CA THR A 304 -3.62 21.06 13.96
C THR A 304 -3.52 19.76 13.18
N ASP A 305 -4.45 19.49 12.25
CA ASP A 305 -4.45 18.27 11.44
C ASP A 305 -3.18 18.17 10.59
N ARG A 306 -2.80 19.30 9.97
CA ARG A 306 -1.53 19.40 9.24
C ARG A 306 -0.33 19.11 10.13
N GLN A 307 -0.28 19.67 11.35
CA GLN A 307 0.82 19.43 12.30
C GLN A 307 0.88 17.97 12.74
N ILE A 308 -0.25 17.27 12.85
CA ILE A 308 -0.29 15.85 13.17
C ILE A 308 0.24 15.05 11.97
N LEU A 309 -0.29 15.28 10.76
CA LEU A 309 0.09 14.56 9.54
C LEU A 309 1.56 14.79 9.16
N THR A 310 2.10 15.99 9.40
CA THR A 310 3.49 16.34 9.03
C THR A 310 4.46 16.32 10.21
N ASN A 311 4.11 15.68 11.34
CA ASN A 311 5.01 15.58 12.48
C ASN A 311 6.28 14.81 12.09
N PRO A 312 7.48 15.43 12.09
CA PRO A 312 8.68 14.82 11.57
C PRO A 312 9.16 13.62 12.39
N ASP A 313 8.92 13.61 13.71
CA ASP A 313 9.29 12.49 14.57
C ASP A 313 8.38 11.27 14.36
N ALA A 314 7.06 11.49 14.17
CA ALA A 314 6.11 10.42 13.87
C ALA A 314 6.39 9.80 12.49
N ILE A 315 6.63 10.65 11.48
CA ILE A 315 7.04 10.19 10.14
C ILE A 315 8.37 9.44 10.19
N ALA A 316 9.37 9.93 10.93
CA ALA A 316 10.65 9.24 11.09
C ALA A 316 10.52 7.88 11.79
N ILE A 317 9.56 7.73 12.69
CA ILE A 317 9.21 6.42 13.26
C ILE A 317 8.65 5.53 12.16
N ASP A 318 7.65 5.99 11.40
CA ASP A 318 7.00 5.22 10.35
C ASP A 318 7.98 4.77 9.27
N GLN A 319 8.80 5.69 8.79
CA GLN A 319 9.74 5.51 7.68
C GLN A 319 11.11 4.94 8.09
N ASP A 320 11.26 4.46 9.34
CA ASP A 320 12.53 3.90 9.82
C ASP A 320 12.98 2.71 8.97
N SER A 321 14.23 2.78 8.49
CA SER A 321 14.83 1.85 7.52
C SER A 321 14.94 0.40 8.01
N LEU A 322 14.78 0.14 9.32
CA LEU A 322 14.72 -1.23 9.85
C LEU A 322 13.46 -1.98 9.36
N GLY A 323 12.42 -1.25 8.94
CA GLY A 323 11.21 -1.81 8.34
C GLY A 323 10.43 -2.76 9.26
N LYS A 324 10.51 -2.59 10.58
CA LYS A 324 9.83 -3.46 11.55
C LYS A 324 8.54 -2.82 12.04
N GLN A 325 7.47 -3.60 12.11
CA GLN A 325 6.23 -3.22 12.78
C GLN A 325 6.37 -3.36 14.30
N ALA A 326 5.63 -2.55 15.06
CA ALA A 326 5.56 -2.67 16.52
C ALA A 326 4.82 -3.93 16.97
N GLU A 327 5.18 -4.37 18.16
CA GLU A 327 4.45 -5.37 18.93
C GLU A 327 3.85 -4.75 20.19
N ARG A 328 2.66 -5.24 20.59
CA ARG A 328 2.13 -4.92 21.91
C ARG A 328 2.91 -5.67 22.97
N LEU A 329 3.66 -4.92 23.80
CA LEU A 329 4.46 -5.51 24.88
C LEU A 329 3.59 -6.03 26.02
N TYR A 330 2.57 -5.25 26.41
CA TYR A 330 1.62 -5.63 27.43
C TYR A 330 0.38 -4.75 27.40
N GLN A 331 -0.66 -5.25 28.04
CA GLN A 331 -1.89 -4.55 28.33
C GLN A 331 -2.19 -4.64 29.81
N ASP A 332 -2.68 -3.55 30.42
CA ASP A 332 -3.14 -3.46 31.80
C ASP A 332 -4.47 -2.71 31.83
N GLY A 333 -5.56 -3.47 31.83
CA GLY A 333 -6.90 -2.94 31.60
C GLY A 333 -6.97 -2.23 30.27
N GLU A 334 -7.27 -0.94 30.30
CA GLU A 334 -7.38 -0.08 29.13
C GLU A 334 -6.06 0.60 28.71
N LEU A 335 -4.97 0.33 29.43
CA LEU A 335 -3.64 0.80 29.08
C LEU A 335 -2.96 -0.23 28.18
N GLU A 336 -2.49 0.18 27.00
CA GLU A 336 -1.66 -0.64 26.14
C GLU A 336 -0.28 0.00 25.93
N VAL A 337 0.76 -0.81 25.99
CA VAL A 337 2.13 -0.37 25.68
C VAL A 337 2.65 -1.15 24.48
N TRP A 338 2.99 -0.40 23.44
CA TRP A 338 3.50 -0.91 22.18
C TRP A 338 4.95 -0.48 21.99
N ARG A 339 5.76 -1.32 21.35
CA ARG A 339 7.16 -1.03 21.06
C ARG A 339 7.50 -1.42 19.64
N ARG A 340 8.07 -0.46 18.91
CA ARG A 340 8.67 -0.65 17.59
C ARG A 340 10.20 -0.57 17.74
N PRO A 341 10.98 -1.58 17.35
CA PRO A 341 12.42 -1.42 17.20
C PRO A 341 12.74 -0.48 16.05
N LEU A 342 13.70 0.43 16.25
CA LEU A 342 14.17 1.38 15.25
C LEU A 342 15.66 1.15 14.98
N SER A 343 16.13 1.67 13.85
CA SER A 343 17.53 1.67 13.47
C SER A 343 18.42 2.32 14.56
N GLY A 344 19.69 1.93 14.61
CA GLY A 344 20.64 2.45 15.61
C GLY A 344 20.37 2.01 17.05
N GLY A 345 19.65 0.91 17.27
CA GLY A 345 19.38 0.37 18.62
C GLY A 345 18.37 1.18 19.42
N ARG A 346 17.64 2.09 18.77
CA ARG A 346 16.54 2.86 19.34
C ARG A 346 15.23 2.06 19.32
N ALA A 347 14.21 2.60 19.97
CA ALA A 347 12.84 2.11 19.84
C ALA A 347 11.86 3.29 19.89
N ALA A 348 10.73 3.15 19.19
CA ALA A 348 9.55 3.95 19.46
C ALA A 348 8.65 3.19 20.44
N VAL A 349 8.10 3.92 21.42
CA VAL A 349 7.21 3.35 22.45
C VAL A 349 5.96 4.19 22.55
N GLY A 350 4.82 3.58 22.25
CA GLY A 350 3.48 4.17 22.44
C GLY A 350 2.87 3.66 23.73
N VAL A 351 2.41 4.58 24.57
CA VAL A 351 1.63 4.30 25.78
C VAL A 351 0.25 4.85 25.54
N PHE A 352 -0.70 3.97 25.30
CA PHE A 352 -2.05 4.30 24.89
C PHE A 352 -3.03 4.12 26.05
N ASN A 353 -3.83 5.14 26.32
CA ASN A 353 -4.96 5.07 27.22
C ASN A 353 -6.26 4.92 26.40
N ARG A 354 -6.86 3.73 26.43
CA ARG A 354 -8.13 3.44 25.75
C ARG A 354 -9.36 3.74 26.59
N GLY A 355 -9.13 4.20 27.84
CA GLY A 355 -10.19 4.49 28.80
C GLY A 355 -10.81 5.88 28.64
N GLU A 356 -11.95 6.07 29.30
CA GLU A 356 -12.80 7.26 29.21
C GLU A 356 -12.34 8.44 30.10
N SER A 357 -11.21 8.31 30.82
CA SER A 357 -10.64 9.35 31.65
C SER A 357 -9.12 9.40 31.54
N PRO A 358 -8.46 10.54 31.83
CA PRO A 358 -7.00 10.62 31.90
C PRO A 358 -6.43 9.60 32.88
N ARG A 359 -5.26 9.05 32.57
CA ARG A 359 -4.59 8.03 33.39
C ARG A 359 -3.13 8.38 33.63
N ASP A 360 -2.73 8.40 34.90
CA ASP A 360 -1.33 8.49 35.30
C ASP A 360 -0.63 7.16 35.03
N VAL A 361 0.52 7.23 34.37
CA VAL A 361 1.31 6.07 33.97
C VAL A 361 2.75 6.15 34.48
N SER A 362 3.29 5.00 34.82
CA SER A 362 4.72 4.86 35.17
C SER A 362 5.32 3.69 34.42
N ILE A 363 6.13 4.00 33.40
CA ILE A 363 6.74 3.02 32.51
C ILE A 363 8.16 2.72 32.96
N LYS A 364 8.39 1.49 33.43
CA LYS A 364 9.74 1.01 33.77
C LYS A 364 10.53 0.78 32.49
N LEU A 365 11.67 1.46 32.32
CA LEU A 365 12.51 1.36 31.12
C LEU A 365 13.01 -0.06 30.87
N ALA A 366 13.26 -0.84 31.92
CA ALA A 366 13.61 -2.25 31.77
C ALA A 366 12.53 -3.09 31.09
N ARG A 367 11.23 -2.79 31.30
CA ARG A 367 10.11 -3.50 30.66
C ARG A 367 9.97 -3.22 29.16
N ILE A 368 10.53 -2.10 28.72
CA ILE A 368 10.53 -1.71 27.31
C ILE A 368 11.88 -1.91 26.62
N GLY A 369 12.79 -2.71 27.26
CA GLY A 369 14.07 -3.13 26.69
C GLY A 369 15.29 -2.26 27.02
N PHE A 370 15.18 -1.31 27.98
CA PHE A 370 16.25 -0.38 28.35
C PHE A 370 16.61 -0.48 29.85
N PRO A 371 17.14 -1.62 30.34
CA PRO A 371 17.40 -1.85 31.78
C PRO A 371 18.46 -0.93 32.37
N ARG A 372 19.37 -0.38 31.55
CA ARG A 372 20.43 0.56 31.97
C ARG A 372 20.01 2.04 31.81
N GLY A 373 18.71 2.30 31.56
CA GLY A 373 18.21 3.63 31.27
C GLY A 373 18.47 4.05 29.83
N ALA A 374 17.78 5.12 29.39
CA ALA A 374 17.85 5.65 28.03
C ALA A 374 17.55 7.15 27.99
N SER A 375 17.93 7.81 26.92
CA SER A 375 17.42 9.14 26.57
C SER A 375 16.02 9.00 25.99
N LEU A 376 15.16 9.95 26.27
CA LEU A 376 13.78 9.99 25.83
C LEU A 376 13.51 11.27 25.04
N ARG A 377 12.74 11.16 23.96
CA ARG A 377 12.17 12.28 23.23
C ARG A 377 10.65 12.10 23.12
N ASP A 378 9.90 13.10 23.54
CA ASP A 378 8.45 13.15 23.37
C ASP A 378 8.14 13.63 21.94
N VAL A 379 7.46 12.79 21.18
CA VAL A 379 7.16 13.02 19.76
C VAL A 379 6.17 14.15 19.57
N TRP A 380 5.09 14.15 20.36
CA TRP A 380 4.04 15.16 20.20
C TRP A 380 4.43 16.52 20.75
N LYS A 381 5.21 16.57 21.81
CA LYS A 381 5.79 17.81 22.33
C LYS A 381 7.06 18.23 21.59
N GLN A 382 7.59 17.38 20.69
CA GLN A 382 8.86 17.56 19.97
C GLN A 382 10.00 17.97 20.90
N LYS A 383 10.03 17.35 22.09
CA LYS A 383 10.92 17.74 23.20
C LYS A 383 11.79 16.60 23.67
N ASP A 384 13.09 16.88 23.81
CA ASP A 384 14.02 16.00 24.50
C ASP A 384 13.75 16.05 26.02
N LEU A 385 13.47 14.90 26.60
CA LEU A 385 13.21 14.74 28.02
C LEU A 385 14.46 14.38 28.82
N GLY A 386 15.61 14.26 28.12
CA GLY A 386 16.89 13.87 28.70
C GLY A 386 16.94 12.38 29.05
N ARG A 387 18.03 11.98 29.75
CA ARG A 387 18.23 10.58 30.14
C ARG A 387 17.44 10.24 31.41
N ARG A 388 16.79 9.07 31.41
CA ARG A 388 16.12 8.48 32.56
C ARG A 388 16.81 7.16 32.90
N SER A 389 17.01 6.88 34.22
CA SER A 389 17.71 5.70 34.68
C SER A 389 16.77 4.51 34.92
N ARG A 390 15.55 4.73 35.37
CA ARG A 390 14.63 3.66 35.80
C ARG A 390 13.25 3.71 35.16
N SER A 391 12.61 4.85 35.20
CA SER A 391 11.20 5.01 34.74
C SER A 391 10.96 6.38 34.13
N PHE A 392 9.88 6.44 33.38
CA PHE A 392 9.24 7.64 32.88
C PHE A 392 7.80 7.68 33.40
N THR A 393 7.32 8.84 33.79
CA THR A 393 5.94 9.08 34.25
C THR A 393 5.29 10.15 33.40
N ASP A 394 4.00 9.99 33.10
CA ASP A 394 3.20 10.96 32.36
C ASP A 394 1.73 10.78 32.74
N THR A 395 0.86 11.73 32.38
CA THR A 395 -0.60 11.59 32.42
C THR A 395 -1.07 11.50 30.98
N VAL A 396 -1.61 10.35 30.59
CA VAL A 396 -2.15 10.10 29.24
C VAL A 396 -3.61 10.46 29.20
N PRO A 397 -4.05 11.38 28.32
CA PRO A 397 -5.45 11.78 28.20
C PRO A 397 -6.39 10.60 27.89
N LYS A 398 -7.71 10.81 28.07
CA LYS A 398 -8.72 9.92 27.53
C LYS A 398 -8.46 9.69 26.02
N HIS A 399 -8.48 8.43 25.58
CA HIS A 399 -8.21 7.99 24.19
C HIS A 399 -6.88 8.48 23.61
N GLY A 400 -6.01 9.02 24.47
CA GLY A 400 -4.75 9.64 24.08
C GLY A 400 -3.56 8.69 24.11
N VAL A 401 -2.41 9.26 23.77
CA VAL A 401 -1.14 8.54 23.67
C VAL A 401 0.03 9.41 24.17
N THR A 402 0.96 8.78 24.86
CA THR A 402 2.33 9.28 24.96
C THR A 402 3.21 8.48 24.01
N LEU A 403 3.74 9.14 22.98
CA LEU A 403 4.64 8.53 22.00
C LEU A 403 6.07 9.00 22.22
N LEU A 404 6.98 8.06 22.47
CA LEU A 404 8.38 8.33 22.80
C LEU A 404 9.33 7.68 21.81
N ILE A 405 10.42 8.39 21.44
CA ILE A 405 11.62 7.77 20.89
C ILE A 405 12.56 7.53 22.05
N VAL A 406 13.02 6.29 22.21
CA VAL A 406 13.83 5.79 23.33
C VAL A 406 15.12 5.21 22.81
N GLY A 407 16.27 5.58 23.41
CA GLY A 407 17.58 5.04 23.02
C GLY A 407 18.72 5.99 23.34
N SER A 408 19.93 5.65 22.90
CA SER A 408 21.07 6.59 22.88
C SER A 408 20.98 7.43 21.60
N ARG A 409 21.31 8.72 21.70
CA ARG A 409 21.63 9.52 20.51
C ARG A 409 22.88 9.01 19.85
#